data_3661cb59d354c304aff5d78f2dc34384
#
_entry.id   3661cb59d354c304aff5d78f2dc34384
#
_cell.length_a   1.000
_cell.length_b   1.000
_cell.length_c   1.000
_cell.angle_alpha   90.00
_cell.angle_beta   90.00
_cell.angle_gamma   90.00
#
_symmetry.space_group_name_H-M   'P 1'
#
loop_
_entity.id
_entity.type
_entity.pdbx_description
1 polymer ?
#
loop_
_entity_poly.entity_id
_entity_poly.type
_entity_poly.pdbx_seq_one_letter_code
_entity_poly.pdbx_strand_id
1 'polypeptide(L)'
;MKRRRIRFLSMALVAMMLLVFTAACTKVDTGKAGNNGGNDAPQEATRAKFETLKDGDPIHIGIVTGTVSQAEDEFRAAQEAIKKYGNADEGGMIRHDTYPDRFEAEQETTISKIVAMADDPDMRAVIVNQAVPGTSAAFQQIRAKRPDIILINLTAQEDTVMAENSSDLVLDADNVSRGYRIIKAAKDMGATKFAHITFPRHMSIELLALRRAIMEEACKDLGLEFISLNAPDPTTDIGVPGAQQYVAENIQPWIDKYGKDTAFFCTNDAHTEPLLRGVAAGGAIFVEQDLPSPIMGYPKAFSVDIQDKAGDWNAINAEVEKAVVAAGGSGRMGTWAYSLGYSLTLGAVDLVQEVLHGKMELTNMDNVIDCIDNYTEGAKWMGVNYVDRASGEKKDNHILLAQDTYVYGKGYLGMDKVEVPEKYMTMNIDLDAIKESQEQAEGETGE
;
A
#
# COMPACT_ATOMS: atom_id res chain seq x y z
N MET A 1 -0.74 65.57 -16.30
CA MET A 1 0.07 65.08 -17.45
C MET A 1 0.93 63.84 -17.18
N LYS A 2 1.05 63.33 -15.95
CA LYS A 2 1.89 62.14 -15.64
C LYS A 2 1.21 60.76 -15.81
N ARG A 3 -0.14 60.70 -15.83
CA ARG A 3 -0.85 59.42 -15.98
C ARG A 3 -1.04 58.88 -17.42
N ARG A 4 -0.79 59.69 -18.42
CA ARG A 4 -0.92 59.27 -19.83
C ARG A 4 0.39 58.64 -20.40
N ARG A 5 1.56 58.86 -19.79
CA ARG A 5 2.83 58.28 -20.25
C ARG A 5 3.08 56.86 -19.83
N ILE A 6 2.45 56.40 -18.74
CA ILE A 6 2.60 55.03 -18.23
C ILE A 6 1.78 54.02 -19.06
N ARG A 7 0.63 54.46 -19.65
CA ARG A 7 -0.20 53.56 -20.46
C ARG A 7 0.40 53.29 -21.89
N PHE A 8 1.26 54.15 -22.38
CA PHE A 8 1.94 53.94 -23.66
C PHE A 8 3.18 53.06 -23.56
N LEU A 9 3.85 52.98 -22.40
CA LEU A 9 4.98 52.10 -22.18
C LEU A 9 4.56 50.64 -21.99
N SER A 10 3.41 50.39 -21.37
CA SER A 10 2.90 49.05 -21.19
C SER A 10 2.34 48.43 -22.49
N MET A 11 1.82 49.22 -23.40
CA MET A 11 1.38 48.73 -24.73
C MET A 11 2.54 48.46 -25.68
N ALA A 12 3.67 49.14 -25.54
CA ALA A 12 4.87 48.88 -26.37
C ALA A 12 5.58 47.58 -25.94
N LEU A 13 5.53 47.18 -24.65
CA LEU A 13 6.14 45.94 -24.17
C LEU A 13 5.31 44.70 -24.58
N VAL A 14 3.99 44.80 -24.66
CA VAL A 14 3.12 43.70 -25.10
C VAL A 14 3.21 43.52 -26.63
N ALA A 15 3.40 44.58 -27.40
CA ALA A 15 3.61 44.49 -28.85
C ALA A 15 4.99 43.89 -29.23
N MET A 16 6.00 44.01 -28.37
CA MET A 16 7.35 43.48 -28.62
C MET A 16 7.45 41.98 -28.26
N MET A 17 6.60 41.46 -27.37
CA MET A 17 6.51 40.01 -27.08
C MET A 17 5.71 39.22 -28.14
N LEU A 18 4.88 39.87 -28.94
CA LEU A 18 4.11 39.22 -30.01
C LEU A 18 4.87 39.10 -31.34
N LEU A 19 6.06 39.75 -31.49
CA LEU A 19 6.86 39.73 -32.70
C LEU A 19 7.99 38.69 -32.72
N VAL A 20 8.19 37.92 -31.65
CA VAL A 20 9.21 36.88 -31.54
C VAL A 20 8.67 35.48 -31.91
N PHE A 21 7.34 35.31 -32.11
CA PHE A 21 6.72 34.02 -32.40
C PHE A 21 6.40 33.75 -33.89
N THR A 22 6.86 34.59 -34.85
CA THR A 22 6.52 34.38 -36.25
C THR A 22 7.71 34.09 -37.22
N ALA A 23 8.81 33.55 -36.69
CA ALA A 23 9.96 33.21 -37.54
C ALA A 23 10.47 31.79 -37.35
N ALA A 24 9.56 30.78 -37.37
CA ALA A 24 9.94 29.37 -37.54
C ALA A 24 8.79 28.55 -38.17
N CYS A 25 8.36 28.96 -39.38
CA CYS A 25 7.59 28.09 -40.28
C CYS A 25 8.49 27.70 -41.46
N THR A 26 9.24 26.63 -41.28
CA THR A 26 9.78 25.87 -42.41
C THR A 26 8.68 24.94 -42.95
N LYS A 27 8.52 25.00 -44.28
CA LYS A 27 7.53 24.24 -45.05
C LYS A 27 7.55 22.76 -44.71
N VAL A 28 6.40 22.22 -44.28
CA VAL A 28 6.15 20.79 -44.31
C VAL A 28 5.42 20.46 -45.61
N ASP A 29 6.02 19.55 -46.34
CA ASP A 29 5.51 19.01 -47.60
C ASP A 29 4.28 18.12 -47.32
N THR A 30 3.17 18.39 -48.02
CA THR A 30 1.96 17.60 -47.91
C THR A 30 2.08 16.29 -48.67
N GLY A 31 2.65 15.28 -48.06
CA GLY A 31 2.63 13.88 -48.53
C GLY A 31 1.60 13.05 -47.76
N LYS A 32 0.62 12.58 -48.49
CA LYS A 32 -0.41 11.51 -48.19
C LYS A 32 -0.49 10.98 -46.78
N ALA A 33 -1.67 11.14 -46.18
CA ALA A 33 -2.12 10.43 -45.01
C ALA A 33 -2.02 8.90 -45.20
N GLY A 34 -1.01 8.29 -44.61
CA GLY A 34 -0.92 6.86 -44.32
C GLY A 34 -1.44 6.62 -42.93
N ASN A 35 -2.50 5.81 -42.82
CA ASN A 35 -3.07 5.32 -41.57
C ASN A 35 -2.05 4.36 -40.96
N ASN A 36 -1.19 4.84 -40.06
CA ASN A 36 -0.39 3.98 -39.17
C ASN A 36 -1.07 4.04 -37.77
N GLY A 37 -1.91 3.05 -37.50
CA GLY A 37 -2.19 2.66 -36.12
C GLY A 37 -0.86 2.28 -35.48
N GLY A 38 -0.33 3.15 -34.65
CA GLY A 38 0.80 2.82 -33.78
C GLY A 38 0.29 1.74 -32.80
N ASN A 39 0.74 0.51 -33.01
CA ASN A 39 0.87 -0.44 -31.94
C ASN A 39 1.98 0.14 -31.05
N ASP A 40 1.61 0.86 -30.00
CA ASP A 40 2.48 1.03 -28.84
C ASP A 40 2.54 -0.36 -28.18
N ALA A 41 3.52 -1.16 -28.60
CA ALA A 41 3.91 -2.34 -27.85
C ALA A 41 4.26 -1.87 -26.42
N PRO A 42 3.83 -2.60 -25.37
CA PRO A 42 4.20 -2.27 -24.01
C PRO A 42 5.71 -2.06 -23.96
N GLN A 43 6.15 -0.90 -23.49
CA GLN A 43 7.56 -0.58 -23.38
C GLN A 43 8.12 -1.54 -22.33
N GLU A 44 9.01 -2.46 -22.74
CA GLU A 44 9.62 -3.45 -21.86
C GLU A 44 10.24 -2.75 -20.66
N ALA A 45 9.86 -3.15 -19.44
CA ALA A 45 10.32 -2.52 -18.21
C ALA A 45 11.84 -2.52 -18.13
N THR A 46 12.45 -1.36 -17.97
CA THR A 46 13.91 -1.25 -17.83
C THR A 46 14.29 -1.57 -16.41
N ARG A 47 14.80 -2.78 -16.16
CA ARG A 47 15.31 -3.23 -14.86
C ARG A 47 16.63 -2.55 -14.48
N ALA A 48 16.96 -2.54 -13.19
CA ALA A 48 18.23 -2.03 -12.68
C ALA A 48 19.43 -2.75 -13.30
N LYS A 49 20.47 -1.97 -13.63
CA LYS A 49 21.75 -2.48 -14.16
C LYS A 49 22.85 -2.17 -13.16
N PHE A 50 23.01 -3.03 -12.16
CA PHE A 50 24.04 -2.89 -11.13
C PHE A 50 25.13 -3.93 -11.29
N GLU A 51 26.32 -3.62 -10.79
CA GLU A 51 27.43 -4.56 -10.68
C GLU A 51 27.40 -5.21 -9.30
N THR A 52 27.80 -6.47 -9.24
CA THR A 52 27.96 -7.17 -7.96
C THR A 52 29.03 -6.46 -7.12
N LEU A 53 28.67 -6.09 -5.91
CA LEU A 53 29.54 -5.40 -4.97
C LEU A 53 30.46 -6.36 -4.24
N LYS A 54 31.62 -5.84 -3.82
CA LYS A 54 32.57 -6.55 -2.97
C LYS A 54 32.35 -6.16 -1.50
N ASP A 55 32.84 -7.01 -0.61
CA ASP A 55 32.84 -6.68 0.82
C ASP A 55 33.60 -5.37 1.06
N GLY A 56 32.92 -4.42 1.70
CA GLY A 56 33.44 -3.09 2.00
C GLY A 56 33.13 -2.00 0.97
N ASP A 57 32.50 -2.31 -0.14
CA ASP A 57 31.96 -1.30 -1.04
C ASP A 57 30.84 -0.52 -0.33
N PRO A 58 30.71 0.80 -0.56
CA PRO A 58 29.69 1.59 0.10
C PRO A 58 28.28 1.22 -0.43
N ILE A 59 27.37 1.03 0.51
CA ILE A 59 25.96 0.73 0.23
C ILE A 59 25.09 1.66 1.06
N HIS A 60 24.30 2.51 0.38
CA HIS A 60 23.19 3.18 1.00
C HIS A 60 21.86 2.66 0.45
N ILE A 61 20.88 2.47 1.33
CA ILE A 61 19.53 2.04 1.01
C ILE A 61 18.57 3.12 1.50
N GLY A 62 17.85 3.74 0.56
CA GLY A 62 16.80 4.69 0.86
C GLY A 62 15.50 3.97 1.20
N ILE A 63 14.88 4.34 2.31
CA ILE A 63 13.55 3.87 2.71
C ILE A 63 12.64 5.09 2.79
N VAL A 64 11.52 5.07 2.07
CA VAL A 64 10.51 6.12 2.14
C VAL A 64 9.19 5.51 2.59
N THR A 65 8.63 6.06 3.67
CA THR A 65 7.39 5.58 4.29
C THR A 65 6.41 6.73 4.51
N GLY A 66 5.19 6.43 4.94
CA GLY A 66 4.32 7.44 5.54
C GLY A 66 4.83 7.88 6.91
N THR A 67 4.14 8.84 7.50
CA THR A 67 4.38 9.23 8.89
C THR A 67 3.76 8.23 9.86
N VAL A 68 4.08 8.33 11.14
CA VAL A 68 3.50 7.48 12.20
C VAL A 68 1.96 7.54 12.25
N SER A 69 1.35 8.62 11.76
CA SER A 69 -0.11 8.75 11.77
C SER A 69 -0.83 7.87 10.76
N GLN A 70 -0.18 7.52 9.64
CA GLN A 70 -0.75 6.73 8.56
C GLN A 70 -0.04 5.39 8.30
N ALA A 71 1.24 5.30 8.65
CA ALA A 71 2.11 4.15 8.32
C ALA A 71 3.05 3.83 9.49
N GLU A 72 2.47 3.60 10.69
CA GLU A 72 3.26 3.39 11.92
C GLU A 72 4.19 2.19 11.80
N ASP A 73 3.74 1.09 11.21
CA ASP A 73 4.50 -0.16 11.07
C ASP A 73 5.74 0.04 10.19
N GLU A 74 5.56 0.63 9.03
CA GLU A 74 6.59 0.88 8.03
C GLU A 74 7.61 1.90 8.56
N PHE A 75 7.11 2.94 9.24
CA PHE A 75 7.97 3.93 9.89
C PHE A 75 8.85 3.27 10.97
N ARG A 76 8.26 2.43 11.83
CA ARG A 76 9.00 1.70 12.86
C ARG A 76 10.00 0.72 12.27
N ALA A 77 9.67 0.07 11.16
CA ALA A 77 10.60 -0.81 10.44
C ALA A 77 11.81 -0.04 9.90
N ALA A 78 11.60 1.15 9.33
CA ALA A 78 12.70 2.00 8.90
C ALA A 78 13.61 2.44 10.08
N GLN A 79 13.04 2.73 11.25
CA GLN A 79 13.81 3.02 12.47
C GLN A 79 14.60 1.81 12.97
N GLU A 80 14.03 0.59 12.89
CA GLU A 80 14.74 -0.64 13.24
C GLU A 80 15.87 -0.94 12.23
N ALA A 81 15.64 -0.69 10.94
CA ALA A 81 16.70 -0.79 9.92
C ALA A 81 17.86 0.17 10.22
N ILE A 82 17.58 1.43 10.62
CA ILE A 82 18.60 2.39 11.05
C ILE A 82 19.35 1.88 12.30
N LYS A 83 18.64 1.34 13.27
CA LYS A 83 19.26 0.78 14.48
C LYS A 83 20.18 -0.41 14.17
N LYS A 84 19.78 -1.27 13.21
CA LYS A 84 20.55 -2.47 12.82
C LYS A 84 21.75 -2.13 11.92
N TYR A 85 21.58 -1.21 10.97
CA TYR A 85 22.55 -0.96 9.90
C TYR A 85 23.18 0.44 9.94
N GLY A 86 22.76 1.29 10.87
CA GLY A 86 23.25 2.68 11.01
C GLY A 86 22.58 3.65 10.03
N ASN A 87 22.59 4.92 10.42
CA ASN A 87 22.13 6.03 9.58
C ASN A 87 23.20 6.37 8.52
N ALA A 88 22.83 6.47 7.24
CA ALA A 88 23.75 6.80 6.15
C ALA A 88 24.47 8.14 6.35
N ASP A 89 23.80 9.15 6.92
CA ASP A 89 24.41 10.46 7.21
C ASP A 89 25.47 10.39 8.34
N GLU A 90 25.52 9.27 9.08
CA GLU A 90 26.48 9.01 10.17
C GLU A 90 27.46 7.89 9.82
N GLY A 91 27.55 7.52 8.54
CA GLY A 91 28.42 6.45 8.05
C GLY A 91 27.84 5.05 8.15
N GLY A 92 26.52 4.93 8.37
CA GLY A 92 25.79 3.68 8.28
C GLY A 92 25.21 3.47 6.87
N MET A 93 24.16 2.64 6.78
CA MET A 93 23.62 2.18 5.49
C MET A 93 22.27 2.83 5.14
N ILE A 94 21.44 3.18 6.10
CA ILE A 94 20.03 3.49 5.88
C ILE A 94 19.80 4.98 5.84
N ARG A 95 19.14 5.46 4.79
CA ARG A 95 18.54 6.80 4.73
C ARG A 95 17.02 6.67 4.74
N HIS A 96 16.36 7.30 5.71
CA HIS A 96 14.90 7.29 5.83
C HIS A 96 14.32 8.68 5.65
N ASP A 97 13.25 8.79 4.87
CA ASP A 97 12.38 9.98 4.78
C ASP A 97 10.91 9.56 4.73
N THR A 98 10.01 10.52 4.91
CA THR A 98 8.56 10.28 4.88
C THR A 98 7.88 11.16 3.83
N TYR A 99 6.90 10.58 3.11
CA TYR A 99 5.98 11.37 2.30
C TYR A 99 4.90 12.05 3.19
N PRO A 100 4.23 13.11 2.69
CA PRO A 100 3.20 13.83 3.46
C PRO A 100 1.97 12.96 3.76
N ASP A 101 1.26 13.23 4.87
CA ASP A 101 -0.02 12.57 5.19
C ASP A 101 -1.11 12.84 4.12
N ARG A 102 -1.05 14.01 3.47
CA ARG A 102 -1.97 14.41 2.38
C ARG A 102 -1.31 14.17 1.01
N PHE A 103 -0.72 13.02 0.81
CA PHE A 103 0.06 12.69 -0.39
C PHE A 103 -0.72 12.88 -1.69
N GLU A 104 -2.04 12.70 -1.71
CA GLU A 104 -2.88 12.97 -2.89
C GLU A 104 -2.80 14.45 -3.33
N ALA A 105 -2.86 15.37 -2.37
CA ALA A 105 -2.78 16.80 -2.64
C ALA A 105 -1.33 17.31 -2.76
N GLU A 106 -0.36 16.54 -2.25
CA GLU A 106 1.06 16.91 -2.14
C GLU A 106 1.96 15.95 -2.95
N GLN A 107 1.45 15.40 -4.05
CA GLN A 107 2.11 14.38 -4.87
C GLN A 107 3.50 14.83 -5.36
N GLU A 108 3.65 16.10 -5.77
CA GLU A 108 4.95 16.65 -6.20
C GLU A 108 5.99 16.64 -5.07
N THR A 109 5.56 16.82 -3.81
CA THR A 109 6.44 16.71 -2.64
C THR A 109 6.88 15.26 -2.45
N THR A 110 5.97 14.31 -2.60
CA THR A 110 6.27 12.87 -2.55
C THR A 110 7.30 12.50 -3.62
N ILE A 111 7.06 12.90 -4.88
CA ILE A 111 7.99 12.66 -6.00
C ILE A 111 9.38 13.24 -5.68
N SER A 112 9.44 14.49 -5.24
CA SER A 112 10.70 15.18 -4.96
C SER A 112 11.51 14.49 -3.87
N LYS A 113 10.86 14.02 -2.81
CA LYS A 113 11.51 13.31 -1.69
C LYS A 113 12.08 11.95 -2.12
N ILE A 114 11.33 11.18 -2.91
CA ILE A 114 11.80 9.89 -3.44
C ILE A 114 12.98 10.11 -4.40
N VAL A 115 12.86 11.06 -5.32
CA VAL A 115 13.92 11.36 -6.30
C VAL A 115 15.20 11.83 -5.62
N ALA A 116 15.10 12.61 -4.53
CA ALA A 116 16.26 13.10 -3.79
C ALA A 116 17.12 11.98 -3.18
N MET A 117 16.56 10.79 -2.93
CA MET A 117 17.35 9.62 -2.49
C MET A 117 18.45 9.27 -3.51
N ALA A 118 18.20 9.43 -4.80
CA ALA A 118 19.14 9.12 -5.87
C ALA A 118 20.29 10.14 -6.06
N ASP A 119 20.25 11.27 -5.36
CA ASP A 119 21.34 12.26 -5.38
C ASP A 119 22.56 11.77 -4.55
N ASP A 120 22.37 10.79 -3.69
CA ASP A 120 23.43 10.14 -2.93
C ASP A 120 24.24 9.20 -3.87
N PRO A 121 25.57 9.42 -4.02
CA PRO A 121 26.38 8.60 -4.92
C PRO A 121 26.50 7.14 -4.49
N ASP A 122 26.35 6.85 -3.21
CA ASP A 122 26.44 5.50 -2.64
C ASP A 122 25.08 4.80 -2.56
N MET A 123 23.99 5.47 -2.99
CA MET A 123 22.66 4.87 -3.04
C MET A 123 22.64 3.69 -4.03
N ARG A 124 22.19 2.51 -3.55
CA ARG A 124 22.10 1.28 -4.33
C ARG A 124 20.66 0.80 -4.49
N ALA A 125 19.78 1.16 -3.56
CA ALA A 125 18.36 0.84 -3.66
C ALA A 125 17.49 1.93 -3.05
N VAL A 126 16.27 2.07 -3.57
CA VAL A 126 15.21 2.88 -2.97
C VAL A 126 13.98 2.00 -2.80
N ILE A 127 13.52 1.90 -1.56
CA ILE A 127 12.36 1.13 -1.13
C ILE A 127 11.28 2.14 -0.71
N VAL A 128 10.11 2.08 -1.35
CA VAL A 128 8.95 2.91 -0.95
C VAL A 128 7.87 1.99 -0.40
N ASN A 129 7.47 2.17 0.85
CA ASN A 129 6.43 1.35 1.46
C ASN A 129 5.14 2.15 1.67
N GLN A 130 4.01 1.46 1.44
CA GLN A 130 2.74 2.02 1.05
C GLN A 130 2.95 2.99 -0.12
N ALA A 131 3.50 2.45 -1.22
CA ALA A 131 3.94 3.24 -2.37
C ALA A 131 2.78 4.02 -2.97
N VAL A 132 2.62 5.24 -2.46
CA VAL A 132 1.52 6.17 -2.73
C VAL A 132 1.65 6.80 -4.12
N PRO A 133 0.57 7.42 -4.65
CA PRO A 133 0.59 8.12 -5.94
C PRO A 133 1.78 9.09 -6.08
N GLY A 134 2.49 8.96 -7.20
CA GLY A 134 3.74 9.66 -7.49
C GLY A 134 4.99 8.77 -7.39
N THR A 135 4.91 7.60 -6.75
CA THR A 135 6.02 6.66 -6.61
C THR A 135 6.54 6.20 -7.97
N SER A 136 5.67 5.75 -8.87
CA SER A 136 6.05 5.31 -10.22
C SER A 136 6.70 6.43 -11.03
N ALA A 137 6.20 7.66 -10.93
CA ALA A 137 6.78 8.82 -11.59
C ALA A 137 8.18 9.16 -11.03
N ALA A 138 8.36 9.04 -9.72
CA ALA A 138 9.66 9.23 -9.08
C ALA A 138 10.66 8.14 -9.51
N PHE A 139 10.24 6.88 -9.56
CA PHE A 139 11.06 5.76 -9.98
C PHE A 139 11.51 5.90 -11.45
N GLN A 140 10.63 6.34 -12.34
CA GLN A 140 11.01 6.67 -13.73
C GLN A 140 12.06 7.77 -13.80
N GLN A 141 11.95 8.82 -12.96
CA GLN A 141 12.96 9.89 -12.91
C GLN A 141 14.30 9.37 -12.35
N ILE A 142 14.28 8.51 -11.32
CA ILE A 142 15.49 7.87 -10.79
C ILE A 142 16.11 7.00 -11.88
N ARG A 143 15.34 6.13 -12.52
CA ARG A 143 15.82 5.22 -13.57
C ARG A 143 16.50 5.96 -14.72
N ALA A 144 16.00 7.13 -15.11
CA ALA A 144 16.59 7.97 -16.17
C ALA A 144 17.96 8.53 -15.79
N LYS A 145 18.22 8.80 -14.49
CA LYS A 145 19.47 9.39 -13.99
C LYS A 145 20.44 8.35 -13.45
N ARG A 146 19.94 7.34 -12.78
CA ARG A 146 20.66 6.31 -12.02
C ARG A 146 20.08 4.92 -12.34
N PRO A 147 20.39 4.37 -13.54
CA PRO A 147 19.89 3.06 -13.97
C PRO A 147 20.45 1.89 -13.13
N ASP A 148 21.40 2.16 -12.25
CA ASP A 148 22.06 1.22 -11.36
C ASP A 148 21.30 1.02 -10.02
N ILE A 149 20.38 1.90 -9.66
CA ILE A 149 19.63 1.81 -8.41
C ILE A 149 18.50 0.78 -8.53
N ILE A 150 18.43 -0.16 -7.57
CA ILE A 150 17.31 -1.08 -7.42
C ILE A 150 16.11 -0.33 -6.85
N LEU A 151 14.94 -0.46 -7.49
CA LEU A 151 13.71 0.23 -7.11
C LEU A 151 12.66 -0.78 -6.66
N ILE A 152 12.27 -0.71 -5.40
CA ILE A 152 11.32 -1.64 -4.78
C ILE A 152 10.07 -0.89 -4.32
N ASN A 153 8.93 -1.40 -4.76
CA ASN A 153 7.61 -0.92 -4.40
C ASN A 153 6.97 -1.92 -3.44
N LEU A 154 6.58 -1.47 -2.27
CA LEU A 154 5.89 -2.29 -1.27
C LEU A 154 4.47 -1.75 -1.06
N THR A 155 3.47 -2.61 -1.15
CA THR A 155 2.04 -2.30 -0.98
C THR A 155 1.57 -1.11 -1.83
N ALA A 156 1.63 -1.31 -3.17
CA ALA A 156 1.36 -0.28 -4.17
C ALA A 156 -0.06 0.30 -4.08
N GLN A 157 -0.16 1.63 -4.11
CA GLN A 157 -1.42 2.38 -4.19
C GLN A 157 -1.62 3.06 -5.56
N GLU A 158 -0.83 2.69 -6.55
CA GLU A 158 -0.95 3.13 -7.94
C GLU A 158 -1.47 2.01 -8.84
N ASP A 159 -1.67 2.34 -10.11
CA ASP A 159 -2.01 1.35 -11.12
C ASP A 159 -0.96 0.22 -11.17
N THR A 160 -1.42 -1.01 -11.18
CA THR A 160 -0.58 -2.20 -11.09
C THR A 160 0.46 -2.27 -12.22
N VAL A 161 0.06 -1.93 -13.45
CA VAL A 161 0.96 -1.91 -14.61
C VAL A 161 2.01 -0.80 -14.47
N MET A 162 1.63 0.36 -13.94
CA MET A 162 2.58 1.46 -13.66
C MET A 162 3.59 1.05 -12.60
N ALA A 163 3.15 0.44 -11.51
CA ALA A 163 4.01 -0.04 -10.43
C ALA A 163 5.02 -1.08 -10.97
N GLU A 164 4.55 -2.09 -11.71
CA GLU A 164 5.39 -3.14 -12.30
C GLU A 164 6.43 -2.61 -13.27
N ASN A 165 6.04 -1.68 -14.15
CA ASN A 165 6.92 -1.13 -15.18
C ASN A 165 7.97 -0.17 -14.63
N SER A 166 7.72 0.46 -13.49
CA SER A 166 8.64 1.41 -12.87
C SER A 166 9.58 0.78 -11.84
N SER A 167 9.25 -0.41 -11.32
CA SER A 167 9.94 -1.08 -10.22
C SER A 167 10.70 -2.33 -10.67
N ASP A 168 11.79 -2.65 -9.99
CA ASP A 168 12.49 -3.91 -10.16
C ASP A 168 11.78 -5.06 -9.40
N LEU A 169 11.11 -4.72 -8.29
CA LEU A 169 10.31 -5.64 -7.49
C LEU A 169 9.10 -4.91 -6.91
N VAL A 170 7.94 -5.55 -6.95
CA VAL A 170 6.71 -5.15 -6.27
C VAL A 170 6.33 -6.26 -5.29
N LEU A 171 6.13 -5.93 -4.01
CA LEU A 171 5.63 -6.84 -2.99
C LEU A 171 4.33 -6.30 -2.42
N ASP A 172 3.27 -7.07 -2.55
CA ASP A 172 1.93 -6.70 -2.08
C ASP A 172 1.31 -7.76 -1.18
N ALA A 173 0.28 -7.37 -0.42
CA ALA A 173 -0.61 -8.32 0.20
C ALA A 173 -1.34 -9.14 -0.89
N ASP A 174 -1.46 -10.47 -0.69
CA ASP A 174 -2.26 -11.30 -1.58
C ASP A 174 -3.76 -11.00 -1.42
N ASN A 175 -4.16 -9.83 -1.90
CA ASN A 175 -5.53 -9.37 -1.85
C ASN A 175 -6.51 -10.26 -2.63
N VAL A 176 -6.02 -11.07 -3.56
CA VAL A 176 -6.83 -12.03 -4.31
C VAL A 176 -7.27 -13.18 -3.40
N SER A 177 -6.31 -13.92 -2.84
CA SER A 177 -6.67 -15.05 -1.96
C SER A 177 -7.29 -14.58 -0.65
N ARG A 178 -6.86 -13.44 -0.11
CA ARG A 178 -7.42 -12.79 1.09
C ARG A 178 -8.90 -12.44 0.93
N GLY A 179 -9.34 -12.06 -0.27
CA GLY A 179 -10.76 -11.82 -0.53
C GLY A 179 -11.65 -13.00 -0.12
N TYR A 180 -11.22 -14.22 -0.38
CA TYR A 180 -11.93 -15.43 0.06
C TYR A 180 -11.58 -15.82 1.50
N ARG A 181 -10.29 -15.84 1.86
CA ARG A 181 -9.82 -16.30 3.19
C ARG A 181 -10.38 -15.48 4.34
N ILE A 182 -10.49 -14.16 4.20
CA ILE A 182 -11.09 -13.27 5.22
C ILE A 182 -12.55 -13.63 5.45
N ILE A 183 -13.34 -13.88 4.40
CA ILE A 183 -14.74 -14.28 4.55
C ILE A 183 -14.87 -15.68 5.16
N LYS A 184 -13.99 -16.59 4.77
CA LYS A 184 -13.93 -17.93 5.39
C LYS A 184 -13.59 -17.84 6.87
N ALA A 185 -12.58 -17.04 7.24
CA ALA A 185 -12.21 -16.78 8.63
C ALA A 185 -13.36 -16.12 9.41
N ALA A 186 -14.03 -15.12 8.83
CA ALA A 186 -15.20 -14.49 9.43
C ALA A 186 -16.28 -15.51 9.76
N LYS A 187 -16.60 -16.40 8.82
CA LYS A 187 -17.55 -17.49 9.03
C LYS A 187 -17.12 -18.45 10.14
N ASP A 188 -15.85 -18.84 10.18
CA ASP A 188 -15.29 -19.74 11.21
C ASP A 188 -15.26 -19.08 12.60
N MET A 189 -15.21 -17.75 12.65
CA MET A 189 -15.35 -16.95 13.87
C MET A 189 -16.83 -16.75 14.27
N GLY A 190 -17.79 -17.21 13.47
CA GLY A 190 -19.22 -17.17 13.76
C GLY A 190 -19.96 -15.98 13.15
N ALA A 191 -19.41 -15.31 12.16
CA ALA A 191 -20.11 -14.25 11.46
C ALA A 191 -21.26 -14.78 10.61
N THR A 192 -22.37 -14.05 10.59
CA THR A 192 -23.50 -14.24 9.67
C THR A 192 -23.58 -13.11 8.64
N LYS A 193 -22.87 -12.03 8.89
CA LYS A 193 -22.77 -10.84 8.04
C LYS A 193 -21.33 -10.35 7.97
N PHE A 194 -21.00 -9.69 6.86
CA PHE A 194 -19.70 -9.07 6.65
C PHE A 194 -19.89 -7.63 6.19
N ALA A 195 -19.42 -6.67 6.96
CA ALA A 195 -19.51 -5.24 6.68
C ALA A 195 -18.15 -4.73 6.18
N HIS A 196 -18.10 -4.32 4.92
CA HIS A 196 -16.92 -3.76 4.26
C HIS A 196 -16.99 -2.23 4.25
N ILE A 197 -16.09 -1.57 4.96
CA ILE A 197 -15.99 -0.13 5.12
C ILE A 197 -14.88 0.39 4.21
N THR A 198 -15.23 1.31 3.29
CA THR A 198 -14.27 1.81 2.30
C THR A 198 -14.64 3.23 1.84
N PHE A 199 -13.91 3.75 0.86
CA PHE A 199 -14.16 5.03 0.17
C PHE A 199 -13.68 4.96 -1.29
N PRO A 200 -14.11 5.89 -2.18
CA PRO A 200 -13.90 5.80 -3.62
C PRO A 200 -12.45 5.62 -4.05
N ARG A 201 -11.51 6.39 -3.51
CA ARG A 201 -10.09 6.28 -3.88
C ARG A 201 -9.56 4.86 -3.70
N HIS A 202 -9.86 4.17 -2.58
CA HIS A 202 -9.43 2.78 -2.38
C HIS A 202 -10.08 1.81 -3.38
N MET A 203 -11.31 2.10 -3.80
CA MET A 203 -11.98 1.28 -4.82
C MET A 203 -11.48 1.57 -6.24
N SER A 204 -10.66 2.58 -6.45
CA SER A 204 -9.96 2.80 -7.72
C SER A 204 -8.62 2.05 -7.83
N ILE A 205 -8.16 1.42 -6.74
CA ILE A 205 -6.96 0.57 -6.70
C ILE A 205 -7.38 -0.85 -7.06
N GLU A 206 -6.82 -1.40 -8.15
CA GLU A 206 -7.26 -2.68 -8.73
C GLU A 206 -7.35 -3.82 -7.71
N LEU A 207 -6.26 -4.09 -6.98
CA LEU A 207 -6.22 -5.20 -6.02
C LEU A 207 -7.20 -5.04 -4.85
N LEU A 208 -7.49 -3.80 -4.42
CA LEU A 208 -8.48 -3.55 -3.37
C LEU A 208 -9.91 -3.71 -3.88
N ALA A 209 -10.20 -3.23 -5.10
CA ALA A 209 -11.48 -3.41 -5.75
C ALA A 209 -11.75 -4.90 -6.05
N LEU A 210 -10.75 -5.62 -6.54
CA LEU A 210 -10.82 -7.07 -6.80
C LEU A 210 -11.06 -7.85 -5.50
N ARG A 211 -10.32 -7.53 -4.43
CA ARG A 211 -10.56 -8.13 -3.11
C ARG A 211 -12.00 -7.94 -2.64
N ARG A 212 -12.53 -6.72 -2.77
CA ARG A 212 -13.94 -6.44 -2.41
C ARG A 212 -14.92 -7.27 -3.22
N ALA A 213 -14.73 -7.37 -4.53
CA ALA A 213 -15.58 -8.17 -5.40
C ALA A 213 -15.54 -9.66 -5.03
N ILE A 214 -14.35 -10.19 -4.72
CA ILE A 214 -14.18 -11.56 -4.22
C ILE A 214 -14.88 -11.73 -2.86
N MET A 215 -14.74 -10.80 -1.93
CA MET A 215 -15.41 -10.84 -0.63
C MET A 215 -16.93 -10.88 -0.77
N GLU A 216 -17.50 -10.07 -1.68
CA GLU A 216 -18.94 -10.05 -1.93
C GLU A 216 -19.44 -11.39 -2.49
N GLU A 217 -18.73 -11.97 -3.46
CA GLU A 217 -19.08 -13.26 -4.02
C GLU A 217 -18.86 -14.41 -3.03
N ALA A 218 -17.78 -14.36 -2.26
CA ALA A 218 -17.49 -15.34 -1.19
C ALA A 218 -18.55 -15.31 -0.09
N CYS A 219 -19.09 -14.14 0.25
CA CYS A 219 -20.21 -14.03 1.17
C CYS A 219 -21.43 -14.81 0.66
N LYS A 220 -21.78 -14.68 -0.63
CA LYS A 220 -22.89 -15.44 -1.25
C LYS A 220 -22.65 -16.94 -1.15
N ASP A 221 -21.46 -17.41 -1.53
CA ASP A 221 -21.12 -18.84 -1.51
C ASP A 221 -21.10 -19.43 -0.12
N LEU A 222 -20.61 -18.67 0.85
CA LEU A 222 -20.46 -19.11 2.24
C LEU A 222 -21.70 -18.80 3.10
N GLY A 223 -22.72 -18.15 2.53
CA GLY A 223 -24.00 -17.86 3.22
C GLY A 223 -23.90 -16.74 4.23
N LEU A 224 -23.10 -15.72 3.98
CA LEU A 224 -23.05 -14.46 4.75
C LEU A 224 -23.77 -13.36 3.96
N GLU A 225 -24.36 -12.41 4.68
CA GLU A 225 -24.86 -11.17 4.08
C GLU A 225 -23.69 -10.18 3.92
N PHE A 226 -23.43 -9.70 2.69
CA PHE A 226 -22.44 -8.65 2.44
C PHE A 226 -23.08 -7.27 2.61
N ILE A 227 -22.41 -6.39 3.38
CA ILE A 227 -22.85 -5.03 3.67
C ILE A 227 -21.77 -4.05 3.22
N SER A 228 -22.12 -3.15 2.30
CA SER A 228 -21.23 -2.06 1.88
C SER A 228 -21.46 -0.83 2.76
N LEU A 229 -20.39 -0.29 3.33
CA LEU A 229 -20.39 0.92 4.16
C LEU A 229 -19.31 1.88 3.66
N ASN A 230 -19.62 3.18 3.72
CA ASN A 230 -18.67 4.22 3.37
C ASN A 230 -18.14 4.91 4.63
N ALA A 231 -16.89 5.31 4.60
CA ALA A 231 -16.25 6.17 5.58
C ALA A 231 -15.42 7.25 4.84
N PRO A 232 -15.13 8.40 5.45
CA PRO A 232 -14.35 9.45 4.81
C PRO A 232 -12.92 9.03 4.50
N ASP A 233 -12.38 9.48 3.36
CA ASP A 233 -10.97 9.34 3.02
C ASP A 233 -10.12 10.28 3.90
N PRO A 234 -9.17 9.76 4.70
CA PRO A 234 -8.34 10.56 5.60
C PRO A 234 -7.33 11.47 4.87
N THR A 235 -7.13 11.30 3.56
CA THR A 235 -6.23 12.16 2.76
C THR A 235 -6.90 13.46 2.31
N THR A 236 -8.21 13.58 2.50
CA THR A 236 -9.00 14.79 2.17
C THR A 236 -8.93 15.84 3.29
N ASP A 237 -9.67 16.94 3.15
CA ASP A 237 -9.70 18.03 4.15
C ASP A 237 -10.20 17.62 5.54
N ILE A 238 -10.96 16.52 5.64
CA ILE A 238 -11.39 15.98 6.93
C ILE A 238 -10.21 15.46 7.77
N GLY A 239 -9.14 15.00 7.11
CA GLY A 239 -7.93 14.48 7.72
C GLY A 239 -8.14 13.19 8.52
N VAL A 240 -7.03 12.64 9.01
CA VAL A 240 -7.05 11.44 9.88
C VAL A 240 -7.97 11.61 11.10
N PRO A 241 -7.94 12.74 11.85
CA PRO A 241 -8.78 12.88 13.02
C PRO A 241 -10.30 12.84 12.72
N GLY A 242 -10.73 13.48 11.61
CA GLY A 242 -12.15 13.49 11.23
C GLY A 242 -12.61 12.12 10.73
N ALA A 243 -11.77 11.40 9.99
CA ALA A 243 -12.05 10.04 9.55
C ALA A 243 -12.17 9.07 10.74
N GLN A 244 -11.29 9.18 11.73
CA GLN A 244 -11.36 8.41 12.99
C GLN A 244 -12.63 8.71 13.79
N GLN A 245 -12.98 10.00 13.92
CA GLN A 245 -14.19 10.41 14.61
C GLN A 245 -15.44 9.82 13.94
N TYR A 246 -15.52 9.87 12.61
CA TYR A 246 -16.64 9.29 11.87
C TYR A 246 -16.85 7.81 12.19
N VAL A 247 -15.79 7.00 12.17
CA VAL A 247 -15.88 5.57 12.50
C VAL A 247 -16.29 5.37 13.96
N ALA A 248 -15.71 6.15 14.89
CA ALA A 248 -16.03 6.07 16.31
C ALA A 248 -17.52 6.37 16.61
N GLU A 249 -18.12 7.31 15.88
CA GLU A 249 -19.52 7.69 16.02
C GLU A 249 -20.47 6.66 15.38
N ASN A 250 -20.05 5.96 14.33
CA ASN A 250 -20.92 5.09 13.53
C ASN A 250 -20.83 3.61 13.91
N ILE A 251 -19.75 3.13 14.53
CA ILE A 251 -19.57 1.69 14.78
C ILE A 251 -20.67 1.09 15.66
N GLN A 252 -21.08 1.75 16.75
CA GLN A 252 -22.13 1.23 17.60
C GLN A 252 -23.52 1.25 16.89
N PRO A 253 -23.95 2.33 16.19
CA PRO A 253 -25.12 2.32 15.30
C PRO A 253 -25.10 1.18 14.27
N TRP A 254 -23.94 0.87 13.67
CA TRP A 254 -23.84 -0.24 12.74
C TRP A 254 -24.01 -1.60 13.43
N ILE A 255 -23.42 -1.79 14.62
CA ILE A 255 -23.59 -3.04 15.39
C ILE A 255 -25.06 -3.18 15.82
N ASP A 256 -25.70 -2.12 16.26
CA ASP A 256 -27.13 -2.13 16.66
C ASP A 256 -28.03 -2.50 15.49
N LYS A 257 -27.70 -2.03 14.29
CA LYS A 257 -28.47 -2.28 13.06
C LYS A 257 -28.25 -3.69 12.50
N TYR A 258 -27.01 -4.16 12.47
CA TYR A 258 -26.64 -5.39 11.76
C TYR A 258 -26.43 -6.59 12.68
N GLY A 259 -26.27 -6.35 13.98
CA GLY A 259 -26.07 -7.37 15.01
C GLY A 259 -24.59 -7.65 15.31
N LYS A 260 -24.33 -8.21 16.48
CA LYS A 260 -22.98 -8.54 16.96
C LYS A 260 -22.27 -9.63 16.15
N ASP A 261 -23.03 -10.49 15.44
CA ASP A 261 -22.45 -11.52 14.58
C ASP A 261 -22.14 -11.00 13.17
N THR A 262 -21.84 -9.69 13.08
CA THR A 262 -21.29 -9.02 11.91
C THR A 262 -19.79 -8.93 12.06
N ALA A 263 -19.05 -9.39 11.04
CA ALA A 263 -17.62 -9.13 10.92
C ALA A 263 -17.43 -7.79 10.20
N PHE A 264 -16.67 -6.89 10.80
CA PHE A 264 -16.34 -5.58 10.24
C PHE A 264 -14.93 -5.59 9.67
N PHE A 265 -14.75 -4.95 8.52
CA PHE A 265 -13.48 -4.78 7.84
C PHE A 265 -13.39 -3.35 7.29
N CYS A 266 -12.25 -2.69 7.45
CA CYS A 266 -12.00 -1.38 6.84
C CYS A 266 -10.76 -1.41 5.97
N THR A 267 -10.77 -0.65 4.87
CA THR A 267 -9.68 -0.61 3.89
C THR A 267 -8.62 0.45 4.17
N ASN A 268 -8.65 1.10 5.35
CA ASN A 268 -7.65 2.12 5.68
C ASN A 268 -7.22 2.06 7.15
N ASP A 269 -5.92 2.20 7.37
CA ASP A 269 -5.30 2.10 8.68
C ASP A 269 -5.80 3.17 9.68
N ALA A 270 -6.09 4.39 9.19
CA ALA A 270 -6.65 5.45 10.05
C ALA A 270 -8.00 5.06 10.68
N HIS A 271 -8.80 4.22 10.01
CA HIS A 271 -10.09 3.76 10.52
C HIS A 271 -9.96 2.62 11.55
N THR A 272 -8.81 1.95 11.61
CA THR A 272 -8.64 0.68 12.33
C THR A 272 -8.78 0.84 13.84
N GLU A 273 -8.12 1.82 14.46
CA GLU A 273 -8.19 2.00 15.93
C GLU A 273 -9.62 2.20 16.46
N PRO A 274 -10.40 3.19 15.96
CA PRO A 274 -11.76 3.37 16.44
C PRO A 274 -12.67 2.19 16.13
N LEU A 275 -12.46 1.51 14.99
CA LEU A 275 -13.20 0.30 14.62
C LEU A 275 -12.95 -0.84 15.63
N LEU A 276 -11.69 -1.14 15.96
CA LEU A 276 -11.32 -2.17 16.94
C LEU A 276 -11.94 -1.91 18.31
N ARG A 277 -11.89 -0.66 18.77
CA ARG A 277 -12.48 -0.25 20.06
C ARG A 277 -13.98 -0.47 20.08
N GLY A 278 -14.68 -0.06 19.04
CA GLY A 278 -16.13 -0.23 18.92
C GLY A 278 -16.55 -1.68 18.74
N VAL A 279 -15.82 -2.47 17.95
CA VAL A 279 -16.06 -3.90 17.76
C VAL A 279 -15.94 -4.64 19.09
N ALA A 280 -14.90 -4.38 19.89
CA ALA A 280 -14.74 -5.00 21.21
C ALA A 280 -15.88 -4.61 22.16
N ALA A 281 -16.23 -3.32 22.23
CA ALA A 281 -17.29 -2.82 23.10
C ALA A 281 -18.68 -3.38 22.74
N GLY A 282 -18.96 -3.52 21.43
CA GLY A 282 -20.24 -4.07 20.93
C GLY A 282 -20.26 -5.60 20.83
N GLY A 283 -19.13 -6.28 21.07
CA GLY A 283 -19.00 -7.73 20.96
C GLY A 283 -19.12 -8.24 19.51
N ALA A 284 -18.79 -7.41 18.52
CA ALA A 284 -18.80 -7.77 17.09
C ALA A 284 -17.55 -8.57 16.70
N ILE A 285 -17.31 -8.79 15.41
CA ILE A 285 -16.19 -9.58 14.91
C ILE A 285 -15.26 -8.67 14.09
N PHE A 286 -13.95 -8.89 14.23
CA PHE A 286 -12.91 -8.28 13.39
C PHE A 286 -11.90 -9.37 13.01
N VAL A 287 -11.75 -9.64 11.72
CA VAL A 287 -10.91 -10.75 11.26
C VAL A 287 -9.44 -10.33 11.20
N GLU A 288 -9.16 -9.27 10.47
CA GLU A 288 -7.82 -8.71 10.30
C GLU A 288 -7.90 -7.30 9.68
N GLN A 289 -6.81 -6.57 9.74
CA GLN A 289 -6.68 -5.25 9.14
C GLN A 289 -6.49 -5.34 7.61
N ASP A 290 -6.55 -4.20 6.95
CA ASP A 290 -6.18 -4.04 5.54
C ASP A 290 -4.72 -4.43 5.31
N LEU A 291 -3.82 -3.82 6.07
CA LEU A 291 -2.42 -4.23 6.22
C LEU A 291 -2.25 -4.87 7.62
N PRO A 292 -2.34 -6.21 7.71
CA PRO A 292 -2.45 -6.86 9.01
C PRO A 292 -1.20 -6.73 9.86
N SER A 293 -1.42 -6.38 11.15
CA SER A 293 -0.35 -6.20 12.12
C SER A 293 -0.88 -6.18 13.56
N PRO A 294 -0.17 -6.81 14.53
CA PRO A 294 -0.49 -6.69 15.95
C PRO A 294 -0.37 -5.27 16.50
N ILE A 295 0.43 -4.41 15.85
CA ILE A 295 0.61 -3.02 16.27
C ILE A 295 -0.31 -2.04 15.56
N MET A 296 -0.93 -2.44 14.45
CA MET A 296 -1.87 -1.60 13.72
C MET A 296 -3.21 -1.47 14.47
N GLY A 297 -3.39 -0.32 15.12
CA GLY A 297 -4.59 0.06 15.83
C GLY A 297 -4.78 -0.59 17.20
N TYR A 298 -4.35 -1.85 17.40
CA TYR A 298 -4.57 -2.61 18.66
C TYR A 298 -3.98 -1.92 19.91
N PRO A 299 -2.70 -1.50 19.93
CA PRO A 299 -2.14 -0.87 21.12
C PRO A 299 -2.89 0.40 21.53
N LYS A 300 -3.27 1.24 20.58
CA LYS A 300 -4.04 2.47 20.84
C LYS A 300 -5.48 2.16 21.28
N ALA A 301 -6.14 1.21 20.61
CA ALA A 301 -7.52 0.84 20.92
C ALA A 301 -7.67 0.29 22.36
N PHE A 302 -6.66 -0.45 22.85
CA PHE A 302 -6.71 -1.14 24.15
C PHE A 302 -5.73 -0.57 25.19
N SER A 303 -5.07 0.57 24.92
CA SER A 303 -4.12 1.22 25.82
C SER A 303 -2.95 0.31 26.23
N VAL A 304 -2.41 -0.44 25.28
CA VAL A 304 -1.24 -1.31 25.47
C VAL A 304 0.03 -0.53 25.17
N ASP A 305 0.98 -0.51 26.11
CA ASP A 305 2.31 0.04 25.88
C ASP A 305 3.24 -1.04 25.31
N ILE A 306 3.79 -0.76 24.14
CA ILE A 306 4.70 -1.64 23.39
C ILE A 306 6.04 -0.98 23.07
N GLN A 307 6.34 0.20 23.64
CA GLN A 307 7.52 0.99 23.27
C GLN A 307 8.83 0.26 23.55
N ASP A 308 8.87 -0.53 24.63
CA ASP A 308 10.03 -1.33 25.05
C ASP A 308 10.11 -2.71 24.37
N LYS A 309 9.18 -3.01 23.44
CA LYS A 309 9.04 -4.34 22.80
C LYS A 309 9.27 -4.31 21.28
N ALA A 310 9.92 -3.26 20.78
CA ALA A 310 10.16 -3.13 19.34
C ALA A 310 10.86 -4.38 18.78
N GLY A 311 10.22 -5.03 17.77
CA GLY A 311 10.73 -6.25 17.13
C GLY A 311 10.47 -7.55 17.88
N ASP A 312 10.03 -7.52 19.14
CA ASP A 312 9.63 -8.73 19.89
C ASP A 312 8.12 -9.01 19.68
N TRP A 313 7.82 -9.62 18.55
CA TRP A 313 6.44 -9.91 18.14
C TRP A 313 5.72 -10.85 19.10
N ASN A 314 6.43 -11.78 19.76
CA ASN A 314 5.84 -12.68 20.74
C ASN A 314 5.39 -11.90 21.99
N ALA A 315 6.22 -10.99 22.49
CA ALA A 315 5.87 -10.13 23.62
C ALA A 315 4.74 -9.15 23.25
N ILE A 316 4.79 -8.55 22.05
CA ILE A 316 3.73 -7.66 21.55
C ILE A 316 2.39 -8.40 21.47
N ASN A 317 2.35 -9.57 20.81
CA ASN A 317 1.13 -10.37 20.69
C ASN A 317 0.58 -10.77 22.05
N ALA A 318 1.43 -11.19 23.01
CA ALA A 318 0.99 -11.57 24.34
C ALA A 318 0.33 -10.43 25.11
N GLU A 319 0.88 -9.22 25.04
CA GLU A 319 0.28 -8.04 25.70
C GLU A 319 -1.01 -7.58 25.01
N VAL A 320 -1.04 -7.57 23.68
CA VAL A 320 -2.24 -7.23 22.90
C VAL A 320 -3.33 -8.27 23.16
N GLU A 321 -3.02 -9.57 23.11
CA GLU A 321 -3.98 -10.64 23.40
C GLU A 321 -4.59 -10.51 24.79
N LYS A 322 -3.77 -10.27 25.80
CA LYS A 322 -4.24 -10.05 27.17
C LYS A 322 -5.24 -8.90 27.25
N ALA A 323 -4.98 -7.78 26.57
CA ALA A 323 -5.85 -6.63 26.57
C ALA A 323 -7.14 -6.88 25.79
N VAL A 324 -7.06 -7.50 24.60
CA VAL A 324 -8.21 -7.87 23.78
C VAL A 324 -9.12 -8.86 24.50
N VAL A 325 -8.55 -9.89 25.13
CA VAL A 325 -9.31 -10.88 25.92
C VAL A 325 -10.00 -10.21 27.11
N ALA A 326 -9.32 -9.31 27.82
CA ALA A 326 -9.89 -8.55 28.93
C ALA A 326 -11.05 -7.64 28.48
N ALA A 327 -11.00 -7.13 27.25
CA ALA A 327 -12.08 -6.34 26.64
C ALA A 327 -13.23 -7.18 26.07
N GLY A 328 -13.18 -8.50 26.19
CA GLY A 328 -14.23 -9.41 25.69
C GLY A 328 -14.07 -9.84 24.23
N GLY A 329 -12.95 -9.52 23.59
CA GLY A 329 -12.67 -9.83 22.17
C GLY A 329 -12.16 -11.25 21.91
N SER A 330 -12.03 -12.10 22.95
CA SER A 330 -11.53 -13.47 22.81
C SER A 330 -12.30 -14.27 21.76
N GLY A 331 -11.58 -14.79 20.77
CA GLY A 331 -12.16 -15.57 19.68
C GLY A 331 -12.97 -14.78 18.66
N ARG A 332 -13.01 -13.45 18.78
CA ARG A 332 -13.77 -12.54 17.91
C ARG A 332 -12.91 -11.46 17.26
N MET A 333 -11.65 -11.32 17.64
CA MET A 333 -10.73 -10.32 17.09
C MET A 333 -9.43 -10.98 16.67
N GLY A 334 -8.97 -10.66 15.46
CA GLY A 334 -7.81 -11.27 14.86
C GLY A 334 -6.94 -10.27 14.07
N THR A 335 -5.82 -10.78 13.62
CA THR A 335 -4.78 -10.08 12.83
C THR A 335 -3.88 -11.12 12.16
N TRP A 336 -2.77 -10.73 11.57
CA TRP A 336 -1.61 -11.61 11.38
C TRP A 336 -0.69 -11.52 12.60
N ALA A 337 0.04 -12.60 12.89
CA ALA A 337 0.93 -12.62 14.05
C ALA A 337 2.15 -11.68 13.88
N TYR A 338 2.49 -11.34 12.65
CA TYR A 338 3.57 -10.43 12.28
C TYR A 338 3.04 -9.35 11.35
N SER A 339 3.54 -8.12 11.53
CA SER A 339 3.17 -7.00 10.67
C SER A 339 3.61 -7.21 9.23
N LEU A 340 2.70 -6.99 8.28
CA LEU A 340 3.02 -7.00 6.86
C LEU A 340 4.04 -5.91 6.52
N GLY A 341 3.70 -4.64 6.76
CA GLY A 341 4.54 -3.50 6.38
C GLY A 341 5.92 -3.52 7.02
N TYR A 342 5.99 -3.87 8.31
CA TYR A 342 7.26 -4.01 9.03
C TYR A 342 8.14 -5.12 8.43
N SER A 343 7.55 -6.30 8.20
CA SER A 343 8.28 -7.46 7.71
C SER A 343 8.75 -7.27 6.27
N LEU A 344 7.91 -6.70 5.39
CA LEU A 344 8.30 -6.39 4.02
C LEU A 344 9.44 -5.36 3.96
N THR A 345 9.39 -4.31 4.80
CA THR A 345 10.44 -3.28 4.80
C THR A 345 11.80 -3.88 5.18
N LEU A 346 11.87 -4.63 6.29
CA LEU A 346 13.13 -5.23 6.74
C LEU A 346 13.60 -6.35 5.83
N GLY A 347 12.69 -7.20 5.36
CA GLY A 347 13.00 -8.25 4.40
C GLY A 347 13.54 -7.69 3.08
N ALA A 348 12.99 -6.59 2.58
CA ALA A 348 13.49 -5.92 1.37
C ALA A 348 14.90 -5.33 1.56
N VAL A 349 15.21 -4.78 2.75
CA VAL A 349 16.58 -4.31 3.08
C VAL A 349 17.58 -5.46 3.06
N ASP A 350 17.26 -6.59 3.69
CA ASP A 350 18.13 -7.77 3.68
C ASP A 350 18.28 -8.35 2.26
N LEU A 351 17.17 -8.46 1.52
CA LEU A 351 17.18 -8.95 0.14
C LEU A 351 18.08 -8.11 -0.76
N VAL A 352 17.98 -6.78 -0.69
CA VAL A 352 18.84 -5.87 -1.46
C VAL A 352 20.31 -6.13 -1.19
N GLN A 353 20.70 -6.29 0.07
CA GLN A 353 22.09 -6.58 0.43
C GLN A 353 22.57 -7.90 -0.18
N GLU A 354 21.78 -8.98 -0.06
CA GLU A 354 22.14 -10.28 -0.60
C GLU A 354 22.18 -10.29 -2.14
N VAL A 355 21.28 -9.55 -2.78
CA VAL A 355 21.24 -9.37 -4.25
C VAL A 355 22.46 -8.59 -4.74
N LEU A 356 22.82 -7.49 -4.09
CA LEU A 356 23.98 -6.68 -4.44
C LEU A 356 25.30 -7.46 -4.31
N HIS A 357 25.37 -8.42 -3.39
CA HIS A 357 26.52 -9.32 -3.25
C HIS A 357 26.44 -10.57 -4.13
N GLY A 358 25.43 -10.68 -4.99
CA GLY A 358 25.26 -11.80 -5.94
C GLY A 358 24.90 -13.14 -5.29
N LYS A 359 24.34 -13.14 -4.08
CA LYS A 359 23.97 -14.34 -3.34
C LYS A 359 22.52 -14.75 -3.55
N MET A 360 21.65 -13.79 -3.88
CA MET A 360 20.22 -13.99 -4.09
C MET A 360 19.75 -13.31 -5.40
N GLU A 361 18.61 -13.75 -5.92
CA GLU A 361 17.92 -13.15 -7.05
C GLU A 361 16.73 -12.31 -6.53
N LEU A 362 16.61 -11.08 -7.02
CA LEU A 362 15.67 -10.08 -6.52
C LEU A 362 14.20 -10.52 -6.63
N THR A 363 13.83 -11.19 -7.73
CA THR A 363 12.45 -11.60 -8.03
C THR A 363 12.17 -13.06 -7.70
N ASN A 364 13.10 -13.75 -7.07
CA ASN A 364 12.89 -15.12 -6.61
C ASN A 364 12.06 -15.12 -5.33
N MET A 365 10.89 -15.73 -5.37
CA MET A 365 9.93 -15.75 -4.25
C MET A 365 10.50 -16.39 -2.98
N ASP A 366 11.26 -17.47 -3.11
CA ASP A 366 11.86 -18.15 -1.95
C ASP A 366 12.88 -17.23 -1.28
N ASN A 367 13.71 -16.51 -2.06
CA ASN A 367 14.66 -15.53 -1.53
C ASN A 367 13.96 -14.37 -0.80
N VAL A 368 12.83 -13.89 -1.34
CA VAL A 368 12.00 -12.86 -0.70
C VAL A 368 11.47 -13.36 0.64
N ILE A 369 10.91 -14.58 0.67
CA ILE A 369 10.35 -15.17 1.88
C ILE A 369 11.46 -15.44 2.91
N ASP A 370 12.60 -15.98 2.50
CA ASP A 370 13.74 -16.25 3.39
C ASP A 370 14.22 -14.97 4.10
N CYS A 371 14.27 -13.83 3.38
CA CYS A 371 14.65 -12.55 3.97
C CYS A 371 13.58 -12.01 4.96
N ILE A 372 12.30 -12.24 4.67
CA ILE A 372 11.20 -11.86 5.56
C ILE A 372 11.19 -12.75 6.82
N ASP A 373 11.46 -14.03 6.67
CA ASP A 373 11.50 -15.01 7.77
C ASP A 373 12.57 -14.70 8.82
N ASN A 374 13.63 -13.96 8.48
CA ASN A 374 14.61 -13.45 9.44
C ASN A 374 13.97 -12.60 10.57
N TYR A 375 12.79 -12.03 10.33
CA TYR A 375 12.06 -11.15 11.25
C TYR A 375 10.73 -11.74 11.74
N THR A 376 10.38 -12.94 11.27
CA THR A 376 9.05 -13.52 11.47
C THR A 376 9.13 -15.00 11.83
N GLU A 377 9.91 -15.33 12.86
CA GLU A 377 10.22 -16.70 13.26
C GLU A 377 8.94 -17.53 13.48
N GLY A 378 8.80 -18.59 12.68
CA GLY A 378 7.66 -19.51 12.73
C GLY A 378 6.40 -19.02 12.02
N ALA A 379 6.42 -17.84 11.39
CA ALA A 379 5.36 -17.44 10.47
C ALA A 379 5.34 -18.38 9.26
N LYS A 380 4.14 -18.60 8.74
CA LYS A 380 3.97 -19.35 7.48
C LYS A 380 3.55 -18.38 6.41
N TRP A 381 4.54 -17.88 5.67
CA TRP A 381 4.28 -17.07 4.52
C TRP A 381 3.78 -17.91 3.35
N MET A 382 2.81 -17.37 2.65
CA MET A 382 2.31 -17.87 1.37
C MET A 382 2.65 -16.82 0.32
N GLY A 383 3.21 -17.25 -0.81
CA GLY A 383 3.57 -16.37 -1.91
C GLY A 383 3.02 -16.86 -3.24
N VAL A 384 2.60 -15.93 -4.09
CA VAL A 384 2.20 -16.17 -5.48
C VAL A 384 2.56 -14.97 -6.34
N ASN A 385 3.02 -15.20 -7.56
CA ASN A 385 3.21 -14.10 -8.49
C ASN A 385 1.84 -13.56 -8.95
N TYR A 386 1.74 -12.25 -9.06
CA TYR A 386 0.58 -11.59 -9.64
C TYR A 386 0.36 -12.03 -11.08
N VAL A 387 -0.90 -12.16 -11.45
CA VAL A 387 -1.32 -12.43 -12.84
C VAL A 387 -2.13 -11.22 -13.29
N ASP A 388 -1.61 -10.52 -14.29
CA ASP A 388 -2.27 -9.37 -14.91
C ASP A 388 -3.65 -9.80 -15.45
N ARG A 389 -4.68 -9.10 -15.06
CA ARG A 389 -6.06 -9.47 -15.33
C ARG A 389 -6.48 -9.22 -16.77
N ALA A 390 -5.84 -8.26 -17.43
CA ALA A 390 -6.14 -7.92 -18.82
C ALA A 390 -5.48 -8.88 -19.81
N SER A 391 -4.20 -9.21 -19.57
CA SER A 391 -3.39 -10.05 -20.46
C SER A 391 -3.36 -11.54 -20.07
N GLY A 392 -3.63 -11.88 -18.81
CA GLY A 392 -3.40 -13.20 -18.24
C GLY A 392 -1.93 -13.54 -18.03
N GLU A 393 -1.02 -12.57 -18.15
CA GLU A 393 0.41 -12.75 -17.99
C GLU A 393 0.80 -12.82 -16.51
N LYS A 394 1.57 -13.84 -16.15
CA LYS A 394 2.19 -13.95 -14.84
C LYS A 394 3.41 -13.05 -14.76
N LYS A 395 3.43 -12.14 -13.79
CA LYS A 395 4.53 -11.18 -13.59
C LYS A 395 5.63 -11.78 -12.70
N ASP A 396 6.85 -11.72 -13.14
CA ASP A 396 8.02 -12.23 -12.42
C ASP A 396 8.47 -11.29 -11.28
N ASN A 397 8.24 -10.00 -11.43
CA ASN A 397 8.63 -8.97 -10.48
C ASN A 397 7.49 -8.47 -9.57
N HIS A 398 6.34 -9.12 -9.57
CA HIS A 398 5.23 -8.76 -8.67
C HIS A 398 4.79 -9.99 -7.88
N ILE A 399 5.10 -9.98 -6.59
CA ILE A 399 4.84 -11.07 -5.66
C ILE A 399 3.79 -10.65 -4.65
N LEU A 400 2.74 -11.46 -4.54
CA LEU A 400 1.67 -11.31 -3.57
C LEU A 400 1.92 -12.24 -2.38
N LEU A 401 1.84 -11.69 -1.15
CA LEU A 401 2.20 -12.39 0.08
C LEU A 401 1.04 -12.41 1.08
N ALA A 402 0.89 -13.50 1.81
CA ALA A 402 -0.09 -13.63 2.89
C ALA A 402 0.44 -14.47 4.05
N GLN A 403 -0.14 -14.29 5.22
CA GLN A 403 0.04 -15.15 6.40
C GLN A 403 -1.30 -15.78 6.82
N ASP A 404 -1.23 -16.74 7.74
CA ASP A 404 -2.42 -17.27 8.41
C ASP A 404 -3.01 -16.23 9.39
N THR A 405 -4.33 -16.19 9.48
CA THR A 405 -5.05 -15.33 10.43
C THR A 405 -4.84 -15.83 11.86
N TYR A 406 -4.34 -14.96 12.74
CA TYR A 406 -4.21 -15.21 14.19
C TYR A 406 -5.36 -14.55 14.94
N VAL A 407 -6.12 -15.35 15.72
CA VAL A 407 -7.27 -14.87 16.49
C VAL A 407 -6.94 -14.88 17.97
N TYR A 408 -7.00 -13.73 18.59
CA TYR A 408 -6.72 -13.56 20.02
C TYR A 408 -7.62 -14.44 20.88
N GLY A 409 -7.01 -15.23 21.77
CA GLY A 409 -7.67 -16.22 22.62
C GLY A 409 -7.97 -17.57 21.94
N LYS A 410 -7.57 -17.74 20.66
CA LYS A 410 -7.69 -19.03 19.93
C LYS A 410 -6.39 -19.45 19.24
N GLY A 411 -5.54 -18.52 18.80
CA GLY A 411 -4.37 -18.78 17.96
C GLY A 411 -4.70 -18.80 16.48
N TYR A 412 -3.85 -19.45 15.68
CA TYR A 412 -4.00 -19.54 14.23
C TYR A 412 -5.26 -20.30 13.80
N LEU A 413 -5.95 -19.77 12.79
CA LEU A 413 -7.16 -20.40 12.23
C LEU A 413 -6.86 -21.46 11.18
N GLY A 414 -5.66 -21.51 10.61
CA GLY A 414 -5.28 -22.44 9.56
C GLY A 414 -5.73 -21.97 8.16
N MET A 415 -5.81 -20.65 7.95
CA MET A 415 -6.13 -20.08 6.62
C MET A 415 -5.02 -20.35 5.59
N ASP A 416 -3.79 -20.62 6.04
CA ASP A 416 -2.68 -21.11 5.23
C ASP A 416 -2.99 -22.43 4.50
N LYS A 417 -3.90 -23.25 5.07
CA LYS A 417 -4.31 -24.56 4.53
C LYS A 417 -5.61 -24.51 3.75
N VAL A 418 -6.27 -23.35 3.72
CA VAL A 418 -7.52 -23.18 3.00
C VAL A 418 -7.23 -23.04 1.51
N GLU A 419 -7.71 -24.00 0.74
CA GLU A 419 -7.68 -23.92 -0.74
C GLU A 419 -8.69 -22.86 -1.19
N VAL A 420 -8.19 -21.88 -1.94
CA VAL A 420 -9.01 -20.83 -2.53
C VAL A 420 -9.60 -21.36 -3.85
N PRO A 421 -10.92 -21.39 -4.03
CA PRO A 421 -11.52 -21.85 -5.27
C PRO A 421 -11.01 -21.06 -6.49
N GLU A 422 -10.73 -21.77 -7.58
CA GLU A 422 -10.13 -21.21 -8.81
C GLU A 422 -10.93 -20.03 -9.37
N LYS A 423 -12.26 -20.02 -9.22
CA LYS A 423 -13.11 -18.92 -9.67
C LYS A 423 -12.73 -17.56 -9.07
N TYR A 424 -12.17 -17.51 -7.85
CA TYR A 424 -11.70 -16.28 -7.21
C TYR A 424 -10.31 -15.90 -7.72
N MET A 425 -9.45 -16.90 -7.94
CA MET A 425 -8.10 -16.67 -8.46
C MET A 425 -8.10 -16.14 -9.89
N THR A 426 -9.18 -16.44 -10.65
CA THR A 426 -9.37 -16.02 -12.05
C THR A 426 -10.45 -14.94 -12.22
N MET A 427 -11.01 -14.43 -11.11
CA MET A 427 -12.03 -13.38 -11.15
C MET A 427 -11.45 -12.12 -11.77
N ASN A 428 -12.22 -11.52 -12.67
CA ASN A 428 -11.91 -10.22 -13.25
C ASN A 428 -12.97 -9.19 -12.84
N ILE A 429 -12.59 -7.92 -12.83
CA ILE A 429 -13.47 -6.79 -12.52
C ILE A 429 -13.38 -5.75 -13.63
N ASP A 430 -14.47 -5.04 -13.84
CA ASP A 430 -14.48 -3.83 -14.66
C ASP A 430 -14.18 -2.63 -13.75
N LEU A 431 -12.88 -2.27 -13.67
CA LEU A 431 -12.42 -1.20 -12.78
C LEU A 431 -12.97 0.16 -13.20
N ASP A 432 -13.14 0.40 -14.51
CA ASP A 432 -13.67 1.66 -15.01
C ASP A 432 -15.15 1.81 -14.63
N ALA A 433 -15.95 0.75 -14.77
CA ALA A 433 -17.33 0.74 -14.31
C ALA A 433 -17.46 0.94 -12.78
N ILE A 434 -16.52 0.41 -12.01
CA ILE A 434 -16.46 0.65 -10.55
C ILE A 434 -16.17 2.12 -10.25
N LYS A 435 -15.20 2.74 -10.90
CA LYS A 435 -14.85 4.16 -10.75
C LYS A 435 -16.04 5.06 -11.11
N GLU A 436 -16.66 4.83 -12.27
CA GLU A 436 -17.84 5.59 -12.72
C GLU A 436 -19.02 5.50 -11.73
N SER A 437 -19.27 4.31 -11.18
CA SER A 437 -20.36 4.12 -10.20
C SER A 437 -20.12 4.87 -8.88
N GLN A 438 -18.87 5.09 -8.52
CA GLN A 438 -18.50 5.79 -7.30
C GLN A 438 -18.55 7.30 -7.46
N GLU A 439 -18.09 7.83 -8.59
CA GLU A 439 -18.23 9.25 -8.93
C GLU A 439 -19.70 9.69 -8.97
N GLN A 440 -20.60 8.83 -9.49
CA GLN A 440 -22.04 9.10 -9.48
C GLN A 440 -22.62 9.13 -8.06
N ALA A 441 -22.19 8.22 -7.18
CA ALA A 441 -22.65 8.18 -5.79
C ALA A 441 -22.17 9.40 -4.97
N GLU A 442 -21.00 9.95 -5.26
CA GLU A 442 -20.51 11.19 -4.63
C GLU A 442 -21.28 12.42 -5.11
N GLY A 443 -21.64 12.46 -6.40
CA GLY A 443 -22.46 13.55 -6.96
C GLY A 443 -23.86 13.64 -6.36
N GLU A 444 -24.46 12.53 -5.96
CA GLU A 444 -25.79 12.48 -5.32
C GLU A 444 -25.77 12.84 -3.82
N THR A 445 -24.64 12.72 -3.14
CA THR A 445 -24.51 13.07 -1.72
C THR A 445 -24.06 14.52 -1.48
N GLY A 446 -23.70 15.24 -2.54
CA GLY A 446 -23.27 16.65 -2.51
C GLY A 446 -24.38 17.69 -2.74
N GLU A 447 -25.64 17.28 -2.90
CA GLU A 447 -26.84 18.15 -2.88
C GLU A 447 -27.60 17.94 -1.55
#